data_e1f1391b05a99cce403e8333ca4057ec
#
_entry.id   e1f1391b05a99cce403e8333ca4057ec
#
_cell.length_a   1.000
_cell.length_b   1.000
_cell.length_c   1.000
_cell.angle_alpha   90.00
_cell.angle_beta   90.00
_cell.angle_gamma   90.00
#
_symmetry.space_group_name_H-M   'P 1'
#
loop_
_entity.id
_entity.type
_entity.pdbx_description
1 polymer ?
#
loop_
_entity_poly.entity_id
_entity_poly.type
_entity_poly.pdbx_seq_one_letter_code
_entity_poly.pdbx_strand_id
1 'polypeptide(L)'
;TGLYRVNVRGIDVHNQCSSCYLSSANPYGELKSPYPMDRTLDHLIADKVSHRTPIRSLELNCNTFKDLRESIYLDNISWYGPEHVATSMKDPRKVYRRLFRTGKSEKDITDLILEDAANFERTLGRHDKDKMEEYFTSGREVEKQIEKLTKHYAMYERADMKEPDEVPMTRGEYIRMMGKLLVLAFQGDLTHVATFMLAPERWGTPQRFHELNFTKSHHGLTHSQGRDDVKRALVQVDRFYVELFAEVLEQLDAIQEGEGTLLDHSMITLGSGLGDGKD
;
A
#
# COMPACT_ATOMS: atom_id res chain seq x y z
N THR A 1 -13.98 15.93 -3.06
CA THR A 1 -14.22 17.21 -3.66
C THR A 1 -12.95 18.07 -3.74
N GLY A 2 -12.22 17.95 -4.85
CA GLY A 2 -11.38 18.99 -5.38
C GLY A 2 -10.21 19.50 -4.55
N LEU A 3 -9.37 18.63 -4.02
CA LEU A 3 -8.02 19.07 -3.72
C LEU A 3 -7.35 19.35 -5.09
N TYR A 4 -7.22 20.62 -5.41
CA TYR A 4 -6.64 21.07 -6.67
C TYR A 4 -5.12 21.10 -6.55
N ARG A 5 -4.47 20.53 -7.52
CA ARG A 5 -3.03 20.56 -7.68
C ARG A 5 -2.62 21.63 -8.68
N VAL A 6 -1.54 22.36 -8.41
CA VAL A 6 -0.96 23.28 -9.38
C VAL A 6 -0.45 22.48 -10.59
N ASN A 7 -0.92 22.82 -11.77
CA ASN A 7 -0.42 22.23 -13.01
C ASN A 7 0.96 22.81 -13.33
N VAL A 8 1.97 21.96 -13.40
CA VAL A 8 3.35 22.38 -13.64
C VAL A 8 3.79 21.94 -15.03
N ARG A 9 4.12 22.92 -15.86
CA ARG A 9 4.58 22.67 -17.23
C ARG A 9 6.00 22.11 -17.22
N GLY A 10 6.27 21.14 -18.12
CA GLY A 10 7.63 20.66 -18.41
C GLY A 10 8.10 19.43 -17.64
N ILE A 11 7.32 18.91 -16.69
CA ILE A 11 7.52 17.58 -16.11
C ILE A 11 6.52 16.60 -16.73
N ASP A 12 6.96 15.37 -16.90
CA ASP A 12 6.06 14.28 -17.22
C ASP A 12 4.91 14.22 -16.17
N VAL A 13 3.69 14.24 -16.66
CA VAL A 13 2.49 14.30 -15.81
C VAL A 13 2.39 13.11 -14.85
N HIS A 14 2.86 11.94 -15.26
CA HIS A 14 2.83 10.74 -14.42
C HIS A 14 3.76 10.88 -13.21
N ASN A 15 4.98 11.38 -13.44
CA ASN A 15 5.92 11.64 -12.36
C ASN A 15 5.40 12.70 -11.39
N GLN A 16 4.78 13.76 -11.94
CA GLN A 16 4.19 14.82 -11.12
C GLN A 16 3.03 14.32 -10.27
N CYS A 17 2.18 13.45 -10.81
CA CYS A 17 1.00 12.95 -10.10
C CYS A 17 1.35 12.25 -8.79
N SER A 18 2.25 11.29 -8.84
CA SER A 18 2.65 10.55 -7.65
C SER A 18 3.43 11.43 -6.67
N SER A 19 4.44 12.15 -7.16
CA SER A 19 5.34 12.89 -6.29
C SER A 19 4.74 14.13 -5.63
N CYS A 20 3.70 14.75 -6.22
CA CYS A 20 3.00 15.90 -5.62
C CYS A 20 1.74 15.53 -4.84
N TYR A 21 1.32 14.28 -4.84
CA TYR A 21 0.02 13.86 -4.35
C TYR A 21 -0.27 14.28 -2.90
N LEU A 22 0.68 14.12 -2.01
CA LEU A 22 0.54 14.44 -0.59
C LEU A 22 1.23 15.74 -0.14
N SER A 23 1.85 16.48 -1.05
CA SER A 23 2.52 17.74 -0.70
C SER A 23 1.89 18.95 -1.39
N SER A 24 1.20 18.77 -2.51
CA SER A 24 0.82 19.86 -3.42
C SER A 24 1.97 20.78 -3.80
N ALA A 25 3.21 20.32 -3.64
CA ALA A 25 4.40 21.12 -3.92
C ALA A 25 4.46 21.51 -5.39
N ASN A 26 4.92 22.73 -5.65
CA ASN A 26 5.28 23.16 -6.98
C ASN A 26 6.70 22.68 -7.28
N PRO A 27 6.91 21.66 -8.11
CA PRO A 27 8.25 21.12 -8.36
C PRO A 27 9.18 22.10 -9.09
N TYR A 28 8.66 23.20 -9.62
CA TYR A 28 9.44 24.25 -10.29
C TYR A 28 9.57 25.56 -9.46
N GLY A 29 9.01 25.60 -8.26
CA GLY A 29 8.95 26.85 -7.51
C GLY A 29 10.33 27.46 -7.32
N GLU A 30 11.12 26.94 -6.44
CA GLU A 30 12.42 27.53 -6.07
C GLU A 30 13.57 26.53 -6.15
N LEU A 31 13.31 25.29 -6.55
CA LEU A 31 14.28 24.21 -6.48
C LEU A 31 14.91 23.94 -7.85
N LYS A 32 16.19 23.64 -7.82
CA LYS A 32 16.94 23.21 -9.03
C LYS A 32 16.50 21.82 -9.52
N SER A 33 15.76 21.09 -8.72
CA SER A 33 15.22 19.77 -9.08
C SER A 33 13.86 19.91 -9.75
N PRO A 34 13.56 19.17 -10.81
CA PRO A 34 12.26 19.16 -11.44
C PRO A 34 11.18 18.41 -10.64
N TYR A 35 11.53 17.84 -9.51
CA TYR A 35 10.59 17.02 -8.72
C TYR A 35 10.26 17.69 -7.39
N PRO A 36 9.01 17.54 -6.93
CA PRO A 36 8.58 18.11 -5.66
C PRO A 36 9.35 17.45 -4.54
N MET A 37 9.84 18.29 -3.70
CA MET A 37 10.84 17.92 -2.73
C MET A 37 10.42 18.32 -1.34
N ASP A 38 9.14 18.55 -1.15
CA ASP A 38 8.63 18.96 0.14
C ASP A 38 8.20 17.73 0.97
N ARG A 39 8.14 17.92 2.27
CA ARG A 39 7.70 16.92 3.21
C ARG A 39 6.22 16.64 3.03
N THR A 40 5.84 15.40 2.86
CA THR A 40 4.45 15.01 2.62
C THR A 40 3.62 14.97 3.90
N LEU A 41 2.30 15.12 3.74
CA LEU A 41 1.34 15.21 4.84
C LEU A 41 1.42 14.02 5.81
N ASP A 42 1.57 12.81 5.30
CA ASP A 42 1.73 11.60 6.09
C ASP A 42 2.94 11.70 7.04
N HIS A 43 4.06 12.24 6.56
CA HIS A 43 5.25 12.44 7.40
C HIS A 43 5.12 13.61 8.37
N LEU A 44 4.35 14.64 8.04
CA LEU A 44 4.02 15.69 8.99
C LEU A 44 3.16 15.16 10.14
N ILE A 45 2.21 14.28 9.83
CA ILE A 45 1.40 13.58 10.83
C ILE A 45 2.27 12.62 11.65
N ALA A 46 3.09 11.81 10.98
CA ALA A 46 4.00 10.87 11.65
C ALA A 46 4.95 11.54 12.64
N ASP A 47 5.40 12.78 12.36
CA ASP A 47 6.21 13.55 13.31
C ASP A 47 5.48 13.82 14.65
N LYS A 48 4.15 13.81 14.64
CA LYS A 48 3.34 14.07 15.83
C LYS A 48 2.95 12.82 16.60
N VAL A 49 2.73 11.70 15.89
CA VAL A 49 2.13 10.50 16.49
C VAL A 49 3.06 9.29 16.54
N SER A 50 4.14 9.25 15.76
CA SER A 50 5.00 8.06 15.62
C SER A 50 5.77 7.66 16.88
N HIS A 51 5.84 8.55 17.89
CA HIS A 51 6.44 8.22 19.17
C HIS A 51 5.65 7.18 19.98
N ARG A 52 4.45 6.86 19.53
CA ARG A 52 3.53 5.90 20.17
C ARG A 52 3.62 4.50 19.57
N THR A 53 4.28 4.34 18.41
CA THR A 53 4.30 3.08 17.67
C THR A 53 5.72 2.66 17.30
N PRO A 54 6.02 1.35 17.20
CA PRO A 54 7.35 0.87 16.84
C PRO A 54 7.74 1.20 15.40
N ILE A 55 6.78 1.32 14.49
CA ILE A 55 6.99 1.70 13.08
C ILE A 55 6.46 3.10 12.89
N ARG A 56 7.35 4.02 12.49
CA ARG A 56 7.01 5.43 12.32
C ARG A 56 5.90 5.67 11.29
N SER A 57 6.00 4.99 10.16
CA SER A 57 5.03 5.05 9.06
C SER A 57 5.22 3.83 8.14
N LEU A 58 4.18 3.46 7.43
CA LEU A 58 4.17 2.31 6.53
C LEU A 58 3.78 2.77 5.12
N GLU A 59 4.73 2.75 4.21
CA GLU A 59 4.55 3.11 2.82
C GLU A 59 4.40 1.83 1.99
N LEU A 60 3.21 1.60 1.42
CA LEU A 60 2.87 0.42 0.62
C LEU A 60 2.55 0.78 -0.82
N ASN A 61 2.90 -0.13 -1.72
CA ASN A 61 2.66 0.01 -3.15
C ASN A 61 2.35 -1.35 -3.78
N CYS A 62 1.34 -1.40 -4.62
CA CYS A 62 0.98 -2.58 -5.41
C CYS A 62 1.45 -2.48 -6.86
N ASN A 63 2.70 -2.13 -7.07
CA ASN A 63 3.33 -2.14 -8.39
C ASN A 63 4.20 -3.40 -8.58
N THR A 64 4.73 -3.59 -9.79
CA THR A 64 5.69 -4.67 -10.06
C THR A 64 6.93 -4.55 -9.19
N PHE A 65 7.61 -5.66 -8.91
CA PHE A 65 8.86 -5.66 -8.12
C PHE A 65 10.04 -5.01 -8.83
N LYS A 66 9.97 -4.81 -10.14
CA LYS A 66 11.02 -4.16 -10.90
C LYS A 66 11.07 -2.68 -10.59
N ASP A 67 12.23 -2.26 -10.08
CA ASP A 67 12.58 -0.86 -10.01
C ASP A 67 13.09 -0.40 -11.37
N LEU A 68 12.33 0.45 -12.03
CA LEU A 68 12.76 1.14 -13.23
C LEU A 68 13.54 2.41 -12.82
N ARG A 69 14.35 2.94 -13.75
CA ARG A 69 15.14 4.15 -13.48
C ARG A 69 14.29 5.34 -12.95
N GLU A 70 13.02 5.41 -13.36
CA GLU A 70 12.07 6.45 -12.98
C GLU A 70 11.19 6.07 -11.80
N SER A 71 11.36 4.88 -11.22
CA SER A 71 10.46 4.33 -10.22
C SER A 71 10.40 5.16 -8.94
N ILE A 72 11.47 5.88 -8.60
CA ILE A 72 11.50 6.74 -7.42
C ILE A 72 10.33 7.76 -7.40
N TYR A 73 9.94 8.27 -8.56
CA TYR A 73 8.87 9.27 -8.70
C TYR A 73 7.49 8.67 -9.02
N LEU A 74 7.47 7.48 -9.61
CA LEU A 74 6.26 6.82 -10.07
C LEU A 74 5.71 5.85 -9.02
N ASP A 75 6.58 5.32 -8.18
CA ASP A 75 6.25 4.28 -7.20
C ASP A 75 6.13 4.82 -5.78
N ASN A 76 6.33 6.12 -5.57
CA ASN A 76 6.31 6.71 -4.23
C ASN A 76 5.46 7.98 -4.20
N ILE A 77 4.60 8.07 -3.18
CA ILE A 77 3.78 9.25 -2.90
C ILE A 77 4.21 9.97 -1.62
N SER A 78 5.18 9.40 -0.91
CA SER A 78 5.63 9.87 0.41
C SER A 78 7.08 10.33 0.39
N TRP A 79 7.35 11.46 1.03
CA TRP A 79 8.66 12.10 1.06
C TRP A 79 8.97 12.64 2.45
N TYR A 80 10.15 12.31 2.97
CA TYR A 80 10.63 12.87 4.26
C TYR A 80 10.98 14.35 4.17
N GLY A 81 11.23 14.84 2.98
CA GLY A 81 11.64 16.21 2.67
C GLY A 81 12.39 16.27 1.35
N PRO A 82 13.04 17.41 1.05
CA PRO A 82 13.81 17.58 -0.17
C PRO A 82 14.80 16.43 -0.40
N GLU A 83 14.72 15.81 -1.59
CA GLU A 83 15.61 14.72 -2.04
C GLU A 83 15.53 13.42 -1.22
N HIS A 84 14.62 13.33 -0.25
CA HIS A 84 14.49 12.17 0.63
C HIS A 84 13.15 11.48 0.45
N VAL A 85 13.12 10.47 -0.43
CA VAL A 85 11.92 9.64 -0.63
C VAL A 85 11.70 8.68 0.53
N ALA A 86 10.46 8.55 0.95
CA ALA A 86 10.02 7.44 1.80
C ALA A 86 9.66 6.27 0.88
N THR A 87 10.62 5.38 0.68
CA THR A 87 10.49 4.29 -0.29
C THR A 87 9.39 3.32 0.09
N SER A 88 8.43 3.15 -0.81
CA SER A 88 7.32 2.24 -0.61
C SER A 88 7.71 0.76 -0.79
N MET A 89 7.09 -0.10 -0.01
CA MET A 89 7.31 -1.54 -0.04
C MET A 89 6.30 -2.21 -0.98
N LYS A 90 6.81 -3.02 -1.89
CA LYS A 90 6.02 -3.72 -2.91
C LYS A 90 5.93 -5.24 -2.65
N ASP A 91 6.90 -5.80 -1.99
CA ASP A 91 6.97 -7.24 -1.71
C ASP A 91 6.23 -7.58 -0.41
N PRO A 92 5.10 -8.30 -0.46
CA PRO A 92 4.35 -8.67 0.74
C PRO A 92 5.20 -9.43 1.77
N ARG A 93 6.21 -10.21 1.32
CA ARG A 93 7.14 -10.94 2.19
C ARG A 93 8.01 -9.99 3.00
N LYS A 94 8.46 -8.88 2.37
CA LYS A 94 9.26 -7.85 3.04
C LYS A 94 8.39 -7.04 4.00
N VAL A 95 7.15 -6.72 3.61
CA VAL A 95 6.18 -6.06 4.49
C VAL A 95 5.91 -6.92 5.71
N TYR A 96 5.57 -8.20 5.52
CA TYR A 96 5.34 -9.15 6.61
C TYR A 96 6.54 -9.22 7.56
N ARG A 97 7.75 -9.36 7.02
CA ARG A 97 8.98 -9.37 7.83
C ARG A 97 9.20 -8.07 8.61
N ARG A 98 8.89 -6.92 8.02
CA ARG A 98 8.99 -5.62 8.71
C ARG A 98 7.99 -5.51 9.86
N LEU A 99 6.80 -6.05 9.70
CA LEU A 99 5.74 -5.99 10.70
C LEU A 99 5.95 -6.99 11.84
N PHE A 100 6.38 -8.23 11.50
CA PHE A 100 6.28 -9.38 12.40
C PHE A 100 7.61 -10.08 12.71
N ARG A 101 8.74 -9.60 12.18
CA ARG A 101 10.05 -10.17 12.50
C ARG A 101 10.98 -9.13 13.12
N THR A 102 11.36 -9.35 14.38
CA THR A 102 12.35 -8.52 15.07
C THR A 102 13.70 -9.21 15.11
N GLY A 103 14.72 -8.55 14.53
CA GLY A 103 16.11 -8.87 14.78
C GLY A 103 16.64 -10.17 14.15
N LYS A 104 17.76 -10.68 14.67
CA LYS A 104 18.52 -11.85 14.18
C LYS A 104 17.89 -13.20 14.53
N SER A 105 16.76 -13.23 15.21
CA SER A 105 16.07 -14.47 15.59
C SER A 105 15.18 -14.95 14.44
N GLU A 106 15.29 -16.21 14.08
CA GLU A 106 14.38 -16.89 13.14
C GLU A 106 12.97 -17.08 13.71
N LYS A 107 12.77 -16.77 15.00
CA LYS A 107 11.45 -16.80 15.62
C LYS A 107 10.61 -15.63 15.11
N ASP A 108 9.44 -15.96 14.61
CA ASP A 108 8.44 -14.98 14.20
C ASP A 108 7.96 -14.17 15.42
N ILE A 109 7.64 -12.88 15.24
CA ILE A 109 6.96 -12.11 16.30
C ILE A 109 5.68 -12.82 16.74
N THR A 110 4.99 -13.48 15.81
CA THR A 110 3.80 -14.27 16.10
C THR A 110 4.12 -15.34 17.17
N ASP A 111 5.27 -16.02 17.08
CA ASP A 111 5.69 -17.00 18.08
C ASP A 111 6.09 -16.34 19.41
N LEU A 112 6.79 -15.21 19.36
CA LEU A 112 7.19 -14.44 20.55
C LEU A 112 5.98 -13.83 21.26
N ILE A 113 5.05 -13.27 20.50
CA ILE A 113 3.80 -12.70 21.03
C ILE A 113 2.89 -13.83 21.54
N LEU A 114 2.90 -15.03 20.94
CA LEU A 114 2.17 -16.18 21.43
C LEU A 114 2.78 -16.73 22.75
N GLU A 115 4.10 -16.73 22.89
CA GLU A 115 4.77 -17.06 24.17
C GLU A 115 4.44 -16.04 25.26
N ASP A 116 4.49 -14.73 24.93
CA ASP A 116 4.13 -13.66 25.86
C ASP A 116 2.60 -13.58 26.08
N ALA A 117 1.80 -13.80 25.04
CA ALA A 117 0.36 -13.83 25.13
C ALA A 117 -0.15 -14.96 26.04
N ALA A 118 0.44 -16.14 25.99
CA ALA A 118 0.11 -17.25 26.90
C ALA A 118 0.36 -16.88 28.38
N ASN A 119 1.35 -16.02 28.64
CA ASN A 119 1.61 -15.46 29.96
C ASN A 119 0.68 -14.29 30.30
N PHE A 120 0.34 -13.46 29.34
CA PHE A 120 -0.54 -12.30 29.47
C PHE A 120 -2.02 -12.68 29.50
N GLU A 121 -2.39 -13.77 28.83
CA GLU A 121 -3.76 -14.30 28.74
C GLU A 121 -4.41 -14.54 30.10
N ARG A 122 -3.61 -14.80 31.13
CA ARG A 122 -4.08 -14.98 32.52
C ARG A 122 -4.58 -13.68 33.15
N THR A 123 -4.18 -12.54 32.64
CA THR A 123 -4.50 -11.20 33.18
C THR A 123 -5.55 -10.45 32.36
N LEU A 124 -5.85 -10.92 31.14
CA LEU A 124 -6.80 -10.27 30.24
C LEU A 124 -8.25 -10.65 30.52
N GLY A 125 -9.15 -9.70 30.34
CA GLY A 125 -10.59 -9.93 30.31
C GLY A 125 -11.00 -10.78 29.10
N ARG A 126 -12.22 -11.38 29.18
CA ARG A 126 -12.71 -12.28 28.12
C ARG A 126 -12.75 -11.60 26.74
N HIS A 127 -13.20 -10.35 26.67
CA HIS A 127 -13.29 -9.58 25.45
C HIS A 127 -11.91 -9.31 24.80
N ASP A 128 -10.88 -9.04 25.60
CA ASP A 128 -9.53 -8.79 25.11
C ASP A 128 -8.86 -10.08 24.59
N LYS A 129 -9.24 -11.23 25.18
CA LYS A 129 -8.82 -12.56 24.69
C LYS A 129 -9.38 -12.85 23.31
N ASP A 130 -10.69 -12.59 23.12
CA ASP A 130 -11.38 -12.83 21.85
C ASP A 130 -10.76 -11.98 20.73
N LYS A 131 -10.46 -10.70 21.01
CA LYS A 131 -9.77 -9.79 20.06
C LYS A 131 -8.35 -10.27 19.72
N MET A 132 -7.62 -10.73 20.69
CA MET A 132 -6.27 -11.23 20.51
C MET A 132 -6.26 -12.51 19.69
N GLU A 133 -7.21 -13.41 19.90
CA GLU A 133 -7.38 -14.64 19.11
C GLU A 133 -7.73 -14.33 17.65
N GLU A 134 -8.61 -13.37 17.41
CA GLU A 134 -8.95 -12.89 16.07
C GLU A 134 -7.72 -12.30 15.34
N TYR A 135 -6.95 -11.46 16.01
CA TYR A 135 -5.72 -10.90 15.47
C TYR A 135 -4.71 -11.98 15.08
N PHE A 136 -4.48 -12.96 15.97
CA PHE A 136 -3.56 -14.07 15.68
C PHE A 136 -4.06 -14.99 14.59
N THR A 137 -5.37 -15.22 14.51
CA THR A 137 -5.97 -16.02 13.43
C THR A 137 -5.74 -15.34 12.08
N SER A 138 -6.02 -14.04 11.98
CA SER A 138 -5.78 -13.27 10.78
C SER A 138 -4.29 -13.20 10.41
N GLY A 139 -3.42 -13.05 11.40
CA GLY A 139 -1.96 -13.10 11.21
C GLY A 139 -1.46 -14.43 10.65
N ARG A 140 -1.96 -15.56 11.18
CA ARG A 140 -1.62 -16.91 10.68
C ARG A 140 -2.10 -17.18 9.26
N GLU A 141 -3.25 -16.64 8.88
CA GLU A 141 -3.73 -16.76 7.49
C GLU A 141 -2.79 -16.04 6.52
N VAL A 142 -2.38 -14.82 6.86
CA VAL A 142 -1.40 -14.06 6.08
C VAL A 142 -0.06 -14.79 6.05
N GLU A 143 0.43 -15.30 7.18
CA GLU A 143 1.67 -16.07 7.27
C GLU A 143 1.67 -17.28 6.31
N LYS A 144 0.59 -18.07 6.28
CA LYS A 144 0.45 -19.20 5.34
C LYS A 144 0.51 -18.75 3.88
N GLN A 145 -0.07 -17.60 3.55
CA GLN A 145 -0.02 -17.05 2.20
C GLN A 145 1.39 -16.57 1.85
N ILE A 146 2.07 -15.93 2.79
CA ILE A 146 3.49 -15.50 2.65
C ILE A 146 4.42 -16.70 2.49
N GLU A 147 4.21 -17.79 3.24
CA GLU A 147 4.97 -19.02 3.07
C GLU A 147 4.80 -19.63 1.67
N LYS A 148 3.57 -19.69 1.16
CA LYS A 148 3.31 -20.18 -0.21
C LYS A 148 4.06 -19.31 -1.22
N LEU A 149 3.99 -18.00 -1.07
CA LEU A 149 4.68 -17.05 -1.92
C LEU A 149 6.20 -17.24 -1.85
N THR A 150 6.74 -17.40 -0.64
CA THR A 150 8.17 -17.64 -0.41
C THR A 150 8.65 -18.95 -1.05
N LYS A 151 7.88 -20.02 -0.90
CA LYS A 151 8.16 -21.31 -1.54
C LYS A 151 8.14 -21.20 -3.08
N HIS A 152 7.22 -20.44 -3.63
CA HIS A 152 7.14 -20.19 -5.08
C HIS A 152 8.42 -19.49 -5.58
N TYR A 153 8.88 -18.44 -4.91
CA TYR A 153 10.12 -17.75 -5.30
C TYR A 153 11.37 -18.62 -5.11
N ALA A 154 11.43 -19.44 -4.06
CA ALA A 154 12.54 -20.37 -3.86
C ALA A 154 12.70 -21.40 -4.98
N MET A 155 11.64 -21.67 -5.75
CA MET A 155 11.75 -22.53 -6.94
C MET A 155 12.60 -21.89 -8.04
N TYR A 156 12.46 -20.57 -8.26
CA TYR A 156 13.24 -19.86 -9.26
C TYR A 156 14.72 -19.80 -8.90
N GLU A 157 15.03 -19.53 -7.61
CA GLU A 157 16.40 -19.54 -7.10
C GLU A 157 17.08 -20.91 -7.30
N ARG A 158 16.38 -22.01 -6.97
CA ARG A 158 16.91 -23.38 -7.12
C ARG A 158 17.11 -23.81 -8.57
N ALA A 159 16.28 -23.27 -9.47
CA ALA A 159 16.34 -23.59 -10.89
C ALA A 159 17.30 -22.67 -11.66
N ASP A 160 18.02 -21.77 -10.98
CA ASP A 160 18.82 -20.69 -11.60
C ASP A 160 18.03 -19.90 -12.66
N MET A 161 16.72 -19.74 -12.40
CA MET A 161 15.80 -19.00 -13.24
C MET A 161 15.65 -17.58 -12.70
N LYS A 162 15.43 -16.64 -13.62
CA LYS A 162 15.14 -15.27 -13.26
C LYS A 162 13.81 -15.20 -12.49
N GLU A 163 13.80 -14.54 -11.33
CA GLU A 163 12.55 -14.24 -10.63
C GLU A 163 11.55 -13.52 -11.55
N PRO A 164 10.25 -13.84 -11.45
CA PRO A 164 9.24 -13.12 -12.21
C PRO A 164 9.22 -11.65 -11.81
N ASP A 165 9.00 -10.80 -12.81
CA ASP A 165 8.91 -9.36 -12.59
C ASP A 165 7.63 -8.93 -11.83
N GLU A 166 6.68 -9.84 -11.68
CA GLU A 166 5.37 -9.63 -11.07
C GLU A 166 5.15 -10.57 -9.88
N VAL A 167 4.33 -10.14 -8.95
CA VAL A 167 3.83 -11.03 -7.90
C VAL A 167 3.00 -12.13 -8.55
N PRO A 168 3.20 -13.42 -8.21
CA PRO A 168 2.43 -14.52 -8.78
C PRO A 168 1.02 -14.58 -8.18
N MET A 169 0.26 -13.50 -8.34
CA MET A 169 -1.10 -13.29 -7.88
C MET A 169 -1.84 -12.46 -8.91
N THR A 170 -3.15 -12.61 -8.97
CA THR A 170 -3.98 -11.65 -9.68
C THR A 170 -3.86 -10.27 -9.04
N ARG A 171 -4.27 -9.24 -9.76
CA ARG A 171 -4.22 -7.86 -9.27
C ARG A 171 -4.98 -7.69 -7.95
N GLY A 172 -6.19 -8.24 -7.90
CA GLY A 172 -7.04 -8.16 -6.71
C GLY A 172 -6.46 -8.93 -5.52
N GLU A 173 -5.94 -10.14 -5.75
CA GLU A 173 -5.28 -10.92 -4.69
C GLU A 173 -4.09 -10.18 -4.08
N TYR A 174 -3.27 -9.54 -4.92
CA TYR A 174 -2.13 -8.78 -4.47
C TYR A 174 -2.55 -7.57 -3.62
N ILE A 175 -3.52 -6.78 -4.10
CA ILE A 175 -4.02 -5.61 -3.36
C ILE A 175 -4.66 -6.06 -2.02
N ARG A 176 -5.44 -7.14 -2.01
CA ARG A 176 -6.03 -7.69 -0.77
C ARG A 176 -4.98 -8.16 0.22
N MET A 177 -3.92 -8.81 -0.26
CA MET A 177 -2.81 -9.23 0.60
C MET A 177 -2.13 -8.03 1.26
N MET A 178 -1.80 -7.02 0.49
CA MET A 178 -1.18 -5.80 1.02
C MET A 178 -2.13 -5.03 1.94
N GLY A 179 -3.43 -5.00 1.61
CA GLY A 179 -4.49 -4.43 2.45
C GLY A 179 -4.63 -5.15 3.80
N LYS A 180 -4.60 -6.49 3.82
CA LYS A 180 -4.60 -7.28 5.07
C LYS A 180 -3.38 -6.97 5.94
N LEU A 181 -2.20 -6.86 5.35
CA LEU A 181 -0.98 -6.47 6.07
C LEU A 181 -1.10 -5.07 6.67
N LEU A 182 -1.72 -4.14 5.95
CA LEU A 182 -2.01 -2.78 6.45
C LEU A 182 -2.97 -2.82 7.64
N VAL A 183 -4.08 -3.54 7.51
CA VAL A 183 -5.08 -3.70 8.60
C VAL A 183 -4.44 -4.30 9.84
N LEU A 184 -3.65 -5.37 9.69
CA LEU A 184 -2.92 -5.99 10.79
C LEU A 184 -1.91 -5.03 11.45
N ALA A 185 -1.26 -4.16 10.67
CA ALA A 185 -0.35 -3.16 11.21
C ALA A 185 -1.07 -2.15 12.11
N PHE A 186 -2.28 -1.72 11.75
CA PHE A 186 -3.11 -0.85 12.57
C PHE A 186 -3.71 -1.59 13.77
N GLN A 187 -4.28 -2.77 13.56
CA GLN A 187 -4.87 -3.59 14.62
C GLN A 187 -3.86 -3.95 15.72
N GLY A 188 -2.61 -4.20 15.33
CA GLY A 188 -1.51 -4.51 16.25
C GLY A 188 -0.80 -3.28 16.83
N ASP A 189 -1.31 -2.07 16.60
CA ASP A 189 -0.71 -0.80 17.02
C ASP A 189 0.75 -0.63 16.60
N LEU A 190 1.12 -1.23 15.44
CA LEU A 190 2.48 -1.20 14.92
C LEU A 190 2.82 0.13 14.26
N THR A 191 1.83 0.81 13.70
CA THR A 191 1.93 2.16 13.11
C THR A 191 0.59 2.88 13.18
N HIS A 192 0.61 4.21 13.27
CA HIS A 192 -0.58 5.06 13.16
C HIS A 192 -0.66 5.79 11.82
N VAL A 193 0.35 5.66 10.96
CA VAL A 193 0.40 6.38 9.68
C VAL A 193 0.80 5.44 8.57
N ALA A 194 0.01 5.43 7.51
CA ALA A 194 0.35 4.66 6.32
C ALA A 194 -0.07 5.37 5.05
N THR A 195 0.63 5.08 3.97
CA THR A 195 0.22 5.37 2.59
C THR A 195 0.14 4.07 1.82
N PHE A 196 -0.90 3.95 0.99
CA PHE A 196 -1.14 2.73 0.22
C PHE A 196 -1.47 3.08 -1.24
N MET A 197 -0.49 2.97 -2.10
CA MET A 197 -0.64 3.16 -3.53
C MET A 197 -1.18 1.88 -4.17
N LEU A 198 -2.46 1.86 -4.53
CA LEU A 198 -3.10 0.72 -5.18
C LEU A 198 -2.58 0.49 -6.60
N ALA A 199 -2.26 1.58 -7.31
CA ALA A 199 -1.76 1.56 -8.67
C ALA A 199 -0.83 2.75 -8.92
N PRO A 200 0.28 2.58 -9.65
CA PRO A 200 1.13 3.70 -10.05
C PRO A 200 0.55 4.44 -11.24
N GLU A 201 0.81 5.72 -11.29
CA GLU A 201 0.46 6.62 -12.39
C GLU A 201 1.50 6.51 -13.52
N ARG A 202 1.60 5.35 -14.20
CA ARG A 202 2.58 5.20 -15.27
C ARG A 202 2.12 4.33 -16.44
N TRP A 203 2.79 4.52 -17.61
CA TRP A 203 2.65 3.67 -18.78
C TRP A 203 3.45 2.36 -18.64
N GLY A 204 3.08 1.37 -19.44
CA GLY A 204 3.87 0.14 -19.62
C GLY A 204 3.92 -0.78 -18.41
N THR A 205 3.15 -0.49 -17.37
CA THR A 205 2.96 -1.47 -16.32
C THR A 205 1.98 -2.54 -16.78
N PRO A 206 2.24 -3.79 -16.42
CA PRO A 206 1.33 -4.89 -16.67
C PRO A 206 0.12 -4.83 -15.70
N GLN A 207 -0.50 -3.67 -15.56
CA GLN A 207 -1.79 -3.57 -14.88
C GLN A 207 -2.85 -4.20 -15.77
N ARG A 208 -2.71 -5.51 -15.93
CA ARG A 208 -3.72 -6.32 -16.59
C ARG A 208 -4.72 -6.73 -15.54
N PHE A 209 -5.96 -6.42 -15.83
CA PHE A 209 -7.08 -6.79 -14.98
C PHE A 209 -7.58 -8.16 -15.45
N HIS A 210 -6.87 -9.22 -15.08
CA HIS A 210 -7.27 -10.58 -15.44
C HIS A 210 -8.69 -10.89 -14.95
N GLU A 211 -9.05 -10.33 -13.79
CA GLU A 211 -10.39 -10.48 -13.20
C GLU A 211 -11.48 -9.79 -14.03
N LEU A 212 -11.14 -8.80 -14.84
CA LEU A 212 -12.08 -8.05 -15.68
C LEU A 212 -12.02 -8.45 -17.16
N ASN A 213 -11.22 -9.47 -17.50
CA ASN A 213 -11.02 -9.93 -18.88
C ASN A 213 -10.53 -8.85 -19.86
N PHE A 214 -9.76 -7.88 -19.39
CA PHE A 214 -9.16 -6.85 -20.25
C PHE A 214 -7.74 -7.22 -20.64
N THR A 215 -7.43 -7.02 -21.92
CA THR A 215 -6.08 -7.18 -22.48
C THR A 215 -5.29 -5.88 -22.46
N LYS A 216 -5.97 -4.72 -22.38
CA LYS A 216 -5.33 -3.42 -22.32
C LYS A 216 -5.02 -3.02 -20.88
N SER A 217 -3.91 -2.32 -20.69
CA SER A 217 -3.60 -1.68 -19.42
C SER A 217 -4.54 -0.51 -19.14
N HIS A 218 -4.69 -0.11 -17.87
CA HIS A 218 -5.44 1.08 -17.49
C HIS A 218 -4.98 2.31 -18.29
N HIS A 219 -3.68 2.56 -18.35
CA HIS A 219 -3.09 3.64 -19.14
C HIS A 219 -3.53 3.60 -20.62
N GLY A 220 -3.50 2.43 -21.27
CA GLY A 220 -3.93 2.28 -22.65
C GLY A 220 -5.43 2.55 -22.85
N LEU A 221 -6.26 2.32 -21.83
CA LEU A 221 -7.67 2.67 -21.84
C LEU A 221 -7.87 4.18 -21.71
N THR A 222 -7.15 4.87 -20.80
CA THR A 222 -7.30 6.31 -20.60
C THR A 222 -6.98 7.12 -21.85
N HIS A 223 -6.01 6.71 -22.66
CA HIS A 223 -5.70 7.35 -23.95
C HIS A 223 -6.72 7.08 -25.08
N SER A 224 -7.70 6.24 -24.86
CA SER A 224 -8.68 5.83 -25.87
C SER A 224 -10.13 6.19 -25.51
N GLN A 225 -10.35 7.15 -24.61
CA GLN A 225 -11.64 7.49 -24.01
C GLN A 225 -12.71 8.00 -25.00
N GLY A 226 -12.37 8.29 -26.25
CA GLY A 226 -13.34 8.68 -27.27
C GLY A 226 -14.35 7.59 -27.64
N ARG A 227 -14.15 6.35 -27.20
CA ARG A 227 -14.96 5.18 -27.53
C ARG A 227 -15.80 4.74 -26.33
N ASP A 228 -17.07 4.45 -26.54
CA ASP A 228 -18.00 4.06 -25.47
C ASP A 228 -17.66 2.69 -24.82
N ASP A 229 -17.11 1.76 -25.60
CA ASP A 229 -16.62 0.48 -25.03
C ASP A 229 -15.43 0.69 -24.08
N VAL A 230 -14.55 1.63 -24.39
CA VAL A 230 -13.40 2.00 -23.53
C VAL A 230 -13.88 2.72 -22.28
N LYS A 231 -14.86 3.63 -22.40
CA LYS A 231 -15.44 4.29 -21.20
C LYS A 231 -16.06 3.28 -20.26
N ARG A 232 -16.81 2.30 -20.78
CA ARG A 232 -17.37 1.21 -19.97
C ARG A 232 -16.28 0.37 -19.30
N ALA A 233 -15.17 0.11 -19.98
CA ALA A 233 -14.03 -0.58 -19.40
C ALA A 233 -13.37 0.22 -18.28
N LEU A 234 -13.19 1.54 -18.44
CA LEU A 234 -12.65 2.41 -17.39
C LEU A 234 -13.56 2.42 -16.15
N VAL A 235 -14.86 2.54 -16.32
CA VAL A 235 -15.82 2.45 -15.19
C VAL A 235 -15.66 1.12 -14.42
N GLN A 236 -15.43 0.01 -15.11
CA GLN A 236 -15.19 -1.28 -14.44
C GLN A 236 -13.86 -1.29 -13.68
N VAL A 237 -12.81 -0.66 -14.22
CA VAL A 237 -11.51 -0.53 -13.54
C VAL A 237 -11.64 0.34 -12.30
N ASP A 238 -12.29 1.49 -12.41
CA ASP A 238 -12.49 2.41 -11.29
C ASP A 238 -13.31 1.72 -10.18
N ARG A 239 -14.39 1.05 -10.57
CA ARG A 239 -15.21 0.27 -9.65
C ARG A 239 -14.39 -0.82 -8.94
N PHE A 240 -13.56 -1.56 -9.67
CA PHE A 240 -12.69 -2.59 -9.12
C PHE A 240 -11.77 -2.05 -8.01
N TYR A 241 -11.14 -0.88 -8.22
CA TYR A 241 -10.30 -0.26 -7.19
C TYR A 241 -11.12 0.26 -5.99
N VAL A 242 -12.28 0.84 -6.24
CA VAL A 242 -13.16 1.32 -5.16
C VAL A 242 -13.70 0.15 -4.34
N GLU A 243 -14.04 -0.98 -4.95
CA GLU A 243 -14.46 -2.20 -4.24
C GLU A 243 -13.33 -2.75 -3.37
N LEU A 244 -12.10 -2.82 -3.88
CA LEU A 244 -10.94 -3.24 -3.07
C LEU A 244 -10.64 -2.28 -1.91
N PHE A 245 -10.85 -0.99 -2.12
CA PHE A 245 -10.75 -0.01 -1.03
C PHE A 245 -11.84 -0.22 0.01
N ALA A 246 -13.08 -0.45 -0.41
CA ALA A 246 -14.19 -0.74 0.48
C ALA A 246 -13.93 -1.99 1.34
N GLU A 247 -13.35 -3.06 0.77
CA GLU A 247 -12.96 -4.26 1.52
C GLU A 247 -11.96 -3.95 2.65
N VAL A 248 -11.07 -2.98 2.47
CA VAL A 248 -10.16 -2.53 3.54
C VAL A 248 -10.94 -1.78 4.63
N LEU A 249 -11.88 -0.91 4.25
CA LEU A 249 -12.73 -0.20 5.21
C LEU A 249 -13.60 -1.17 6.02
N GLU A 250 -14.21 -2.16 5.36
CA GLU A 250 -15.00 -3.22 6.03
C GLU A 250 -14.17 -4.00 7.06
N GLN A 251 -12.92 -4.30 6.75
CA GLN A 251 -12.02 -4.97 7.70
C GLN A 251 -11.70 -4.07 8.91
N LEU A 252 -11.48 -2.78 8.70
CA LEU A 252 -11.26 -1.82 9.79
C LEU A 252 -12.53 -1.62 10.64
N ASP A 253 -13.70 -1.60 10.02
CA ASP A 253 -14.99 -1.47 10.69
C ASP A 253 -15.36 -2.71 11.52
N ALA A 254 -14.90 -3.88 11.11
CA ALA A 254 -15.10 -5.12 11.87
C ALA A 254 -14.28 -5.19 13.17
N ILE A 255 -13.22 -4.38 13.30
CA ILE A 255 -12.33 -4.40 14.47
C ILE A 255 -12.83 -3.43 15.53
N GLN A 256 -13.26 -3.95 16.68
CA GLN A 256 -13.70 -3.14 17.81
C GLN A 256 -12.51 -2.47 18.52
N GLU A 257 -12.63 -1.15 18.74
CA GLU A 257 -11.65 -0.36 19.49
C GLU A 257 -12.38 0.60 20.46
N GLY A 258 -12.31 0.32 21.74
CA GLY A 258 -13.06 1.10 22.74
C GLY A 258 -14.58 1.05 22.51
N GLU A 259 -15.22 2.21 22.45
CA GLU A 259 -16.67 2.35 22.19
C GLU A 259 -17.03 2.36 20.70
N GLY A 260 -16.03 2.32 19.79
CA GLY A 260 -16.21 2.35 18.35
C GLY A 260 -15.44 1.22 17.65
N THR A 261 -15.22 1.43 16.36
CA THR A 261 -14.40 0.54 15.54
C THR A 261 -13.04 1.19 15.21
N LEU A 262 -12.10 0.41 14.72
CA LEU A 262 -10.84 0.96 14.25
C LEU A 262 -11.06 1.96 13.08
N LEU A 263 -12.12 1.78 12.29
CA LEU A 263 -12.52 2.74 11.26
C LEU A 263 -13.01 4.06 11.86
N ASP A 264 -13.80 4.03 12.93
CA ASP A 264 -14.30 5.24 13.61
C ASP A 264 -13.16 6.11 14.14
N HIS A 265 -12.05 5.48 14.53
CA HIS A 265 -10.86 6.15 15.05
C HIS A 265 -9.79 6.43 13.97
N SER A 266 -10.14 6.23 12.70
CA SER A 266 -9.23 6.42 11.57
C SER A 266 -9.63 7.62 10.70
N MET A 267 -8.63 8.28 10.13
CA MET A 267 -8.83 9.27 9.07
C MET A 267 -8.26 8.70 7.76
N ILE A 268 -9.12 8.38 6.82
CA ILE A 268 -8.74 7.71 5.57
C ILE A 268 -9.16 8.56 4.38
N THR A 269 -8.25 8.73 3.43
CA THR A 269 -8.52 9.44 2.18
C THR A 269 -8.20 8.53 0.99
N LEU A 270 -9.11 8.49 0.01
CA LEU A 270 -8.90 7.89 -1.29
C LEU A 270 -8.80 9.00 -2.32
N GLY A 271 -7.87 8.88 -3.25
CA GLY A 271 -7.73 9.85 -4.32
C GLY A 271 -6.93 9.32 -5.50
N SER A 272 -6.89 10.10 -6.54
CA SER A 272 -6.09 9.87 -7.75
C SER A 272 -5.20 11.09 -8.04
N GLY A 273 -4.02 10.85 -8.57
CA GLY A 273 -3.09 11.91 -8.98
C GLY A 273 -3.57 12.62 -10.25
N LEU A 274 -4.38 11.97 -11.08
CA LEU A 274 -4.98 12.51 -12.30
C LEU A 274 -6.51 12.62 -12.15
N GLY A 275 -7.10 13.61 -12.80
CA GLY A 275 -8.55 13.75 -12.90
C GLY A 275 -9.13 12.74 -13.89
N ASP A 276 -9.20 13.10 -15.16
CA ASP A 276 -9.75 12.22 -16.21
C ASP A 276 -8.69 11.51 -17.07
N GLY A 277 -7.43 11.83 -16.87
CA GLY A 277 -6.31 11.25 -17.60
C GLY A 277 -6.25 11.64 -19.10
N LYS A 278 -6.99 12.65 -19.50
CA LYS A 278 -7.07 13.07 -20.89
C LYS A 278 -6.35 14.39 -21.16
N ASP A 279 -6.44 15.35 -20.25
CA ASP A 279 -5.94 16.72 -20.35
C ASP A 279 -4.79 16.99 -19.38
#